data_324e7f0ff5c622b6f90253a5c8024e2d
#
_entry.id   324e7f0ff5c622b6f90253a5c8024e2d
#
_cell.length_a   1.000
_cell.length_b   1.000
_cell.length_c   1.000
_cell.angle_alpha   90.00
_cell.angle_beta   90.00
_cell.angle_gamma   90.00
#
_symmetry.space_group_name_H-M   'P 1'
#
loop_
_entity.id
_entity.type
_entity.pdbx_description
1 polymer ?
#
loop_
_entity_poly.entity_id
_entity_poly.type
_entity_poly.pdbx_seq_one_letter_code
_entity_poly.pdbx_strand_id
1 'polypeptide(L)'
;MDQITIEHNPTPMKLDAMGVYDWPIWSKEVATFPWSYTTREICYILEGEAIVTPEGGAPVTITELDLVNFAVGLNCTWEIIKPIKKHYRIA
;
A
#
# COMPACT_ATOMS: atom_id res chain seq x y z
N MET A 1 5.21 13.99 10.78
CA MET A 1 5.56 12.54 10.73
C MET A 1 4.81 11.89 9.59
N ASP A 2 5.52 11.17 8.73
CA ASP A 2 4.92 10.58 7.56
C ASP A 2 4.07 9.37 7.94
N GLN A 3 2.79 9.41 7.59
CA GLN A 3 1.86 8.31 7.83
C GLN A 3 1.93 7.25 6.72
N ILE A 4 2.44 7.64 5.55
CA ILE A 4 2.64 6.75 4.41
C ILE A 4 4.08 6.94 3.94
N THR A 5 4.84 5.86 3.88
CA THR A 5 6.19 5.88 3.33
C THR A 5 6.28 4.92 2.17
N ILE A 6 6.93 5.32 1.09
CA ILE A 6 7.01 4.55 -0.15
C ILE A 6 8.47 4.35 -0.53
N GLU A 7 8.81 3.10 -0.84
CA GLU A 7 10.08 2.77 -1.50
C GLU A 7 9.74 2.26 -2.89
N HIS A 8 10.22 2.97 -3.91
CA HIS A 8 9.99 2.61 -5.31
C HIS A 8 10.96 1.52 -5.74
N ASN A 9 10.43 0.45 -6.32
CA ASN A 9 11.21 -0.62 -6.93
C ASN A 9 12.34 -1.15 -6.04
N PRO A 10 12.03 -1.64 -4.82
CA PRO A 10 13.05 -2.27 -3.97
C PRO A 10 13.67 -3.48 -4.67
N THR A 11 14.90 -3.83 -4.27
CA THR A 11 15.60 -4.94 -4.91
C THR A 11 14.90 -6.27 -4.62
N PRO A 12 14.99 -7.26 -5.55
CA PRO A 12 14.47 -8.59 -5.29
C PRO A 12 15.07 -9.23 -4.04
N MET A 13 16.34 -8.97 -3.76
CA MET A 13 17.01 -9.48 -2.56
C MET A 13 16.34 -8.95 -1.29
N LYS A 14 15.98 -7.67 -1.25
CA LYS A 14 15.28 -7.08 -0.11
C LYS A 14 13.89 -7.70 0.06
N LEU A 15 13.14 -7.84 -1.02
CA LEU A 15 11.80 -8.43 -1.00
C LEU A 15 11.85 -9.88 -0.51
N ASP A 16 12.83 -10.64 -0.98
CA ASP A 16 13.02 -12.03 -0.57
C ASP A 16 13.39 -12.11 0.92
N ALA A 17 14.30 -11.25 1.37
CA ALA A 17 14.70 -11.20 2.78
C ALA A 17 13.53 -10.83 3.70
N MET A 18 12.58 -10.04 3.23
CA MET A 18 11.38 -9.67 3.98
C MET A 18 10.28 -10.74 3.91
N GLY A 19 10.42 -11.72 3.02
CA GLY A 19 9.40 -12.75 2.81
C GLY A 19 8.15 -12.25 2.10
N VAL A 20 8.27 -11.18 1.31
CA VAL A 20 7.12 -10.53 0.65
C VAL A 20 6.32 -11.51 -0.20
N TYR A 21 6.99 -12.41 -0.91
CA TYR A 21 6.31 -13.32 -1.84
C TYR A 21 5.48 -14.40 -1.12
N ASP A 22 5.66 -14.55 0.20
CA ASP A 22 4.87 -15.47 1.03
C ASP A 22 3.71 -14.76 1.73
N TRP A 23 3.62 -13.44 1.62
CA TRP A 23 2.53 -12.67 2.23
C TRP A 23 1.21 -12.92 1.50
N PRO A 24 0.06 -12.81 2.18
CA PRO A 24 -1.23 -12.89 1.53
C PRO A 24 -1.38 -11.88 0.39
N ILE A 25 -2.25 -12.20 -0.55
CA ILE A 25 -2.57 -11.32 -1.69
C ILE A 25 -3.97 -10.75 -1.50
N TRP A 26 -4.11 -9.46 -1.78
CA TRP A 26 -5.39 -8.76 -1.79
C TRP A 26 -5.57 -8.10 -3.15
N SER A 27 -6.77 -8.18 -3.69
CA SER A 27 -7.11 -7.61 -4.99
C SER A 27 -8.40 -6.81 -4.89
N LYS A 28 -8.49 -5.71 -5.63
CA LYS A 28 -9.72 -4.92 -5.71
C LYS A 28 -9.80 -4.18 -7.03
N GLU A 29 -11.01 -4.14 -7.56
CA GLU A 29 -11.32 -3.40 -8.80
C GLU A 29 -11.32 -1.89 -8.56
N VAL A 30 -11.43 -1.11 -9.64
CA VAL A 30 -11.58 0.34 -9.58
C VAL A 30 -12.71 0.69 -8.62
N ALA A 31 -12.40 1.49 -7.61
CA ALA A 31 -13.35 1.88 -6.57
C ALA A 31 -12.76 3.04 -5.75
N THR A 32 -13.63 3.76 -5.06
CA THR A 32 -13.22 4.78 -4.09
C THR A 32 -13.88 4.44 -2.76
N PHE A 33 -13.07 4.34 -1.69
CA PHE A 33 -13.58 3.93 -0.38
C PHE A 33 -12.72 4.50 0.74
N PRO A 34 -13.31 4.75 1.92
CA PRO A 34 -12.53 5.12 3.10
C PRO A 34 -11.86 3.88 3.70
N TRP A 35 -10.72 4.07 4.33
CA TRP A 35 -10.01 2.99 5.02
C TRP A 35 -9.32 3.52 6.27
N SER A 36 -9.35 2.71 7.33
CA SER A 36 -8.68 3.04 8.59
C SER A 36 -7.72 1.91 8.96
N TYR A 37 -6.49 2.28 9.33
CA TYR A 37 -5.46 1.33 9.73
C TYR A 37 -5.45 1.23 11.25
N THR A 38 -6.00 0.15 11.79
CA THR A 38 -5.97 -0.10 13.24
C THR A 38 -4.64 -0.71 13.69
N THR A 39 -3.88 -1.22 12.73
CA THR A 39 -2.51 -1.71 12.91
C THR A 39 -1.66 -1.16 11.78
N ARG A 40 -0.34 -1.20 11.97
CA ARG A 40 0.57 -0.88 10.88
C ARG A 40 0.45 -1.95 9.80
N GLU A 41 0.47 -1.52 8.53
CA GLU A 41 0.44 -2.45 7.40
C GLU A 41 1.55 -2.12 6.42
N ILE A 42 2.18 -3.16 5.87
CA ILE A 42 3.15 -3.04 4.79
C ILE A 42 2.58 -3.78 3.59
N CYS A 43 2.63 -3.17 2.41
CA CYS A 43 2.22 -3.84 1.19
C CYS A 43 3.21 -3.62 0.04
N TYR A 44 3.20 -4.57 -0.88
CA TYR A 44 3.99 -4.52 -2.10
C TYR A 44 3.04 -4.65 -3.29
N ILE A 45 3.03 -3.63 -4.15
CA ILE A 45 2.08 -3.53 -5.25
C ILE A 45 2.57 -4.37 -6.44
N LEU A 46 1.81 -5.41 -6.78
CA LEU A 46 2.10 -6.27 -7.93
C LEU A 46 1.54 -5.70 -9.22
N GLU A 47 0.34 -5.12 -9.16
CA GLU A 47 -0.36 -4.58 -10.32
C GLU A 47 -1.22 -3.41 -9.89
N GLY A 48 -1.42 -2.45 -10.80
CA GLY A 48 -2.39 -1.40 -10.63
C GLY A 48 -1.84 -0.08 -10.16
N GLU A 49 -2.78 0.83 -9.89
CA GLU A 49 -2.46 2.19 -9.46
C GLU A 49 -3.60 2.71 -8.58
N ALA A 50 -3.23 3.39 -7.51
CA ALA A 50 -4.19 4.02 -6.61
C ALA A 50 -3.67 5.35 -6.09
N ILE A 51 -4.60 6.23 -5.72
CA ILE A 51 -4.30 7.46 -5.01
C ILE A 51 -4.82 7.27 -3.59
N VAL A 52 -3.94 7.44 -2.61
CA VAL A 52 -4.30 7.34 -1.19
C VAL A 52 -4.16 8.72 -0.57
N THR A 53 -5.25 9.26 -0.06
CA THR A 53 -5.26 10.58 0.56
C THR A 53 -5.47 10.44 2.05
N PRO A 54 -4.42 10.72 2.88
CA PRO A 54 -4.59 10.78 4.33
C PRO A 54 -5.57 11.88 4.72
N GLU A 55 -6.34 11.64 5.77
CA GLU A 55 -7.21 12.67 6.33
C GLU A 55 -6.36 13.88 6.74
N GLY A 56 -6.69 15.06 6.19
CA GLY A 56 -5.94 16.29 6.45
C GLY A 56 -4.58 16.35 5.77
N GLY A 57 -4.24 15.39 4.90
CA GLY A 57 -2.96 15.33 4.21
C GLY A 57 -3.06 15.40 2.70
N ALA A 58 -1.91 15.39 2.04
CA ALA A 58 -1.82 15.44 0.57
C ALA A 58 -2.01 14.04 -0.04
N PRO A 59 -2.59 13.96 -1.26
CA PRO A 59 -2.71 12.68 -1.97
C PRO A 59 -1.35 12.08 -2.28
N VAL A 60 -1.26 10.75 -2.18
CA VAL A 60 -0.06 9.98 -2.51
C VAL A 60 -0.43 8.95 -3.56
N THR A 61 0.31 8.92 -4.67
CA THR A 61 0.11 7.91 -5.72
C THR A 61 0.97 6.69 -5.43
N ILE A 62 0.34 5.52 -5.46
CA ILE A 62 1.04 4.24 -5.36
C ILE A 62 0.80 3.43 -6.63
N THR A 63 1.82 2.71 -7.08
CA THR A 63 1.77 1.98 -8.35
C THR A 63 2.64 0.73 -8.28
N GLU A 64 2.70 -0.02 -9.38
CA GLU A 64 3.49 -1.25 -9.49
C GLU A 64 4.90 -1.11 -8.94
N LEU A 65 5.36 -2.13 -8.22
CA LEU A 65 6.68 -2.25 -7.64
C LEU A 65 6.94 -1.30 -6.45
N ASP A 66 5.91 -0.63 -5.94
CA ASP A 66 6.04 0.18 -4.73
C ASP A 66 5.88 -0.69 -3.49
N LEU A 67 6.81 -0.52 -2.54
CA LEU A 67 6.71 -1.07 -1.20
C LEU A 67 6.25 0.05 -0.29
N VAL A 68 5.08 -0.10 0.32
CA VAL A 68 4.38 0.97 1.03
C VAL A 68 4.14 0.60 2.47
N ASN A 69 4.47 1.51 3.38
CA ASN A 69 4.16 1.38 4.80
C ASN A 69 3.04 2.34 5.17
N PHE A 70 2.00 1.83 5.82
CA PHE A 70 0.90 2.62 6.37
C PHE A 70 0.97 2.58 7.89
N ALA A 71 0.99 3.76 8.52
CA ALA A 71 1.11 3.87 9.97
C ALA A 71 -0.18 3.46 10.68
N VAL A 72 -0.04 2.96 11.90
CA VAL A 72 -1.19 2.70 12.77
C VAL A 72 -1.94 4.01 13.03
N GLY A 73 -3.26 3.95 13.00
CA GLY A 73 -4.12 5.12 13.25
C GLY A 73 -4.38 5.98 12.02
N LEU A 74 -3.82 5.62 10.86
CA LEU A 74 -4.05 6.35 9.63
C LEU A 74 -5.51 6.18 9.17
N ASN A 75 -6.19 7.30 8.94
CA ASN A 75 -7.48 7.34 8.27
C ASN A 75 -7.25 7.96 6.90
N CYS A 76 -7.72 7.31 5.85
CA CYS A 76 -7.46 7.76 4.50
C CYS A 76 -8.58 7.37 3.55
N THR A 77 -8.52 7.90 2.34
CA THR A 77 -9.39 7.51 1.23
C THR A 77 -8.53 6.87 0.15
N TRP A 78 -8.91 5.68 -0.26
CA TRP A 78 -8.31 4.98 -1.39
C TRP A 78 -9.14 5.27 -2.64
N GLU A 79 -8.47 5.71 -3.70
CA GLU A 79 -9.06 5.85 -5.03
C GLU A 79 -8.27 4.93 -5.96
N ILE A 80 -8.84 3.77 -6.27
CA ILE A 80 -8.20 2.80 -7.17
C ILE A 80 -8.48 3.22 -8.61
N ILE A 81 -7.41 3.60 -9.33
CA ILE A 81 -7.46 4.07 -10.71
C ILE A 81 -7.39 2.89 -11.68
N LYS A 82 -6.54 1.92 -11.37
CA LYS A 82 -6.39 0.65 -12.09
C LYS A 82 -6.47 -0.48 -11.07
N PRO A 83 -7.12 -1.60 -11.39
CA PRO A 83 -7.28 -2.69 -10.43
C PRO A 83 -5.99 -3.03 -9.72
N ILE A 84 -6.06 -3.10 -8.39
CA ILE A 84 -4.91 -3.35 -7.52
C ILE A 84 -4.79 -4.83 -7.21
N LYS A 85 -3.54 -5.31 -7.24
CA LYS A 85 -3.15 -6.60 -6.68
C LYS A 85 -1.89 -6.38 -5.87
N LYS A 86 -1.89 -6.79 -4.61
CA LYS A 86 -0.76 -6.56 -3.72
C LYS A 86 -0.55 -7.71 -2.74
N HIS A 87 0.70 -7.93 -2.36
CA HIS A 87 1.03 -8.67 -1.15
C HIS A 87 0.90 -7.71 0.03
N TYR A 88 0.40 -8.18 1.16
CA TYR A 88 0.30 -7.33 2.35
C TYR A 88 0.67 -8.11 3.62
N ARG A 89 1.13 -7.38 4.62
CA ARG A 89 1.42 -7.91 5.95
C ARG A 89 0.96 -6.91 7.00
N ILE A 90 0.20 -7.40 7.96
CA ILE A 90 -0.19 -6.63 9.13
C ILE A 90 0.85 -6.86 10.22
N ALA A 91 1.40 -5.78 10.71
CA ALA A 91 2.49 -5.84 11.68
C ALA A 91 2.03 -5.41 13.08
#